data_7be82270d3ccde059147b322610bee54
#
_entry.id   7be82270d3ccde059147b322610bee54
#
_cell.length_a   1.000
_cell.length_b   1.000
_cell.length_c   1.000
_cell.angle_alpha   90.00
_cell.angle_beta   90.00
_cell.angle_gamma   90.00
#
_symmetry.space_group_name_H-M   'P 1'
#
loop_
_entity.id
_entity.type
_entity.pdbx_description
1 polymer ?
#
loop_
_entity_poly.entity_id
_entity_poly.type
_entity_poly.pdbx_seq_one_letter_code
_entity_poly.pdbx_strand_id
1 'polypeptide(L)'
;LIPKLLDEVEDTGEEYDMVIIGGGFSGLGAAYQFHKKYGNTKKCLIIENHPVFGGEAKQNEFEVDGYKLYGPQGSNDFGPPKKDDKGLIAEIYRVTGLPFDYKFVKQDPEKTKVKAPIENYYGVYWDEERFDTGYFLGKEAKKPWVINPRADKLSRLPWPDDIKADLNRAFEDLEDKYQGDDIDRWLDSMSYKDLLEKVYGYSPAITKYFDPIIAISMGGVGCDVYSAYSARNLEMPCTRARYIYDSNINEVEMGALSFPGGNTGSFRHIVKHLIPESITGGKNFEDILFNSINFKALDRPS
;
A
#
# COMPACT_ATOMS: atom_id res chain seq x y z
N LEU A 1 17.42 -21.19 6.46
CA LEU A 1 17.52 -22.33 5.51
C LEU A 1 18.93 -22.33 4.94
N ILE A 2 19.69 -23.40 5.18
CA ILE A 2 20.97 -23.63 4.53
C ILE A 2 20.67 -24.25 3.16
N PRO A 3 21.09 -23.64 2.05
CA PRO A 3 20.90 -24.25 0.74
C PRO A 3 21.56 -25.63 0.70
N LYS A 4 20.83 -26.64 0.32
CA LYS A 4 21.39 -27.96 0.01
C LYS A 4 22.16 -27.86 -1.32
N LEU A 5 23.24 -28.61 -1.43
CA LEU A 5 23.92 -28.78 -2.70
C LEU A 5 23.01 -29.58 -3.66
N LEU A 6 23.17 -29.37 -4.97
CA LEU A 6 22.30 -30.02 -5.97
C LEU A 6 22.31 -31.55 -5.91
N ASP A 7 23.42 -32.13 -5.46
CA ASP A 7 23.59 -33.56 -5.23
C ASP A 7 22.90 -34.11 -3.96
N GLU A 8 22.40 -33.20 -3.09
CA GLU A 8 21.61 -33.53 -1.90
C GLU A 8 20.08 -33.41 -2.14
N VAL A 9 19.69 -33.04 -3.37
CA VAL A 9 18.27 -32.86 -3.73
C VAL A 9 17.70 -34.21 -4.17
N GLU A 10 16.56 -34.58 -3.60
CA GLU A 10 15.81 -35.77 -3.99
C GLU A 10 14.89 -35.43 -5.17
N ASP A 11 14.91 -36.30 -6.17
CA ASP A 11 13.92 -36.27 -7.25
C ASP A 11 12.62 -36.86 -6.72
N THR A 12 11.55 -36.07 -6.71
CA THR A 12 10.21 -36.53 -6.28
C THR A 12 9.52 -37.41 -7.31
N GLY A 13 9.99 -37.40 -8.56
CA GLY A 13 9.34 -38.07 -9.67
C GLY A 13 8.02 -37.41 -10.11
N GLU A 14 7.71 -36.22 -9.59
CA GLU A 14 6.51 -35.47 -9.95
C GLU A 14 6.78 -34.50 -11.09
N GLU A 15 5.84 -34.45 -12.04
CA GLU A 15 5.91 -33.55 -13.18
C GLU A 15 4.79 -32.49 -13.11
N TYR A 16 5.13 -31.24 -13.37
CA TYR A 16 4.21 -30.13 -13.43
C TYR A 16 4.37 -29.37 -14.74
N ASP A 17 3.23 -28.93 -15.33
CA ASP A 17 3.26 -28.06 -16.53
C ASP A 17 3.70 -26.64 -16.18
N MET A 18 3.49 -26.21 -14.94
CA MET A 18 3.89 -24.91 -14.44
C MET A 18 4.27 -24.95 -12.97
N VAL A 19 5.40 -24.34 -12.63
CA VAL A 19 5.82 -24.13 -11.25
C VAL A 19 5.88 -22.63 -10.99
N ILE A 20 5.21 -22.18 -9.93
CA ILE A 20 5.15 -20.78 -9.49
C ILE A 20 5.89 -20.66 -8.16
N ILE A 21 6.85 -19.75 -8.08
CA ILE A 21 7.59 -19.48 -6.86
C ILE A 21 6.99 -18.24 -6.17
N GLY A 22 6.43 -18.47 -4.99
CA GLY A 22 5.78 -17.47 -4.15
C GLY A 22 4.25 -17.52 -4.22
N GLY A 23 3.62 -17.62 -3.05
CA GLY A 23 2.16 -17.63 -2.85
C GLY A 23 1.58 -16.24 -2.54
N GLY A 24 2.24 -15.16 -2.98
CA GLY A 24 1.72 -13.79 -2.91
C GLY A 24 0.72 -13.50 -4.04
N PHE A 25 0.32 -12.21 -4.16
CA PHE A 25 -0.71 -11.80 -5.13
C PHE A 25 -0.37 -12.17 -6.57
N SER A 26 0.88 -11.93 -6.99
CA SER A 26 1.35 -12.26 -8.35
C SER A 26 1.30 -13.76 -8.62
N GLY A 27 1.77 -14.58 -7.67
CA GLY A 27 1.76 -16.04 -7.81
C GLY A 27 0.34 -16.61 -7.86
N LEU A 28 -0.53 -16.17 -6.96
CA LEU A 28 -1.93 -16.58 -6.95
C LEU A 28 -2.70 -16.11 -8.19
N GLY A 29 -2.40 -14.91 -8.68
CA GLY A 29 -2.94 -14.39 -9.94
C GLY A 29 -2.50 -15.20 -11.14
N ALA A 30 -1.22 -15.62 -11.19
CA ALA A 30 -0.70 -16.49 -12.23
C ALA A 30 -1.36 -17.89 -12.19
N ALA A 31 -1.51 -18.47 -10.98
CA ALA A 31 -2.19 -19.74 -10.79
C ALA A 31 -3.66 -19.68 -11.23
N TYR A 32 -4.35 -18.58 -10.87
CA TYR A 32 -5.72 -18.33 -11.32
C TYR A 32 -5.82 -18.31 -12.85
N GLN A 33 -4.95 -17.56 -13.53
CA GLN A 33 -4.94 -17.48 -14.99
C GLN A 33 -4.61 -18.83 -15.64
N PHE A 34 -3.69 -19.58 -15.07
CA PHE A 34 -3.36 -20.92 -15.53
C PHE A 34 -4.56 -21.86 -15.39
N HIS A 35 -5.20 -21.89 -14.22
CA HIS A 35 -6.41 -22.68 -13.97
C HIS A 35 -7.56 -22.27 -14.90
N LYS A 36 -7.80 -20.98 -15.08
CA LYS A 36 -8.81 -20.46 -16.02
C LYS A 36 -8.60 -20.98 -17.44
N LYS A 37 -7.34 -21.06 -17.88
CA LYS A 37 -7.00 -21.48 -19.25
C LYS A 37 -7.05 -22.99 -19.44
N TYR A 38 -6.59 -23.75 -18.47
CA TYR A 38 -6.35 -25.18 -18.63
C TYR A 38 -7.24 -26.06 -17.75
N GLY A 39 -7.90 -25.49 -16.74
CA GLY A 39 -8.68 -26.28 -15.77
C GLY A 39 -7.82 -27.33 -15.10
N ASN A 40 -8.38 -28.54 -14.97
CA ASN A 40 -7.69 -29.70 -14.41
C ASN A 40 -6.94 -30.54 -15.45
N THR A 41 -6.79 -30.06 -16.69
CA THR A 41 -6.08 -30.79 -17.75
C THR A 41 -4.56 -30.65 -17.64
N LYS A 42 -4.10 -29.68 -16.88
CA LYS A 42 -2.68 -29.39 -16.63
C LYS A 42 -2.43 -29.15 -15.16
N LYS A 43 -1.23 -29.53 -14.71
CA LYS A 43 -0.80 -29.45 -13.32
C LYS A 43 -0.01 -28.17 -13.06
N CYS A 44 -0.37 -27.47 -11.99
CA CYS A 44 0.36 -26.29 -11.52
C CYS A 44 0.77 -26.48 -10.06
N LEU A 45 2.01 -26.18 -9.74
CA LEU A 45 2.53 -26.16 -8.38
C LEU A 45 2.87 -24.72 -7.97
N ILE A 46 2.45 -24.32 -6.77
CA ILE A 46 2.92 -23.11 -6.12
C ILE A 46 3.85 -23.50 -4.97
N ILE A 47 5.06 -22.96 -4.96
CA ILE A 47 6.02 -23.15 -3.88
C ILE A 47 6.06 -21.88 -3.04
N GLU A 48 5.72 -21.97 -1.76
CA GLU A 48 5.74 -20.85 -0.80
C GLU A 48 6.76 -21.15 0.30
N ASN A 49 7.65 -20.19 0.56
CA ASN A 49 8.71 -20.34 1.57
C ASN A 49 8.25 -20.01 2.99
N HIS A 50 7.12 -19.32 3.14
CA HIS A 50 6.54 -18.98 4.44
C HIS A 50 5.51 -20.03 4.88
N PRO A 51 5.20 -20.09 6.17
CA PRO A 51 4.22 -21.07 6.69
C PRO A 51 2.79 -20.86 6.14
N VAL A 52 2.49 -19.70 5.55
CA VAL A 52 1.20 -19.37 4.99
C VAL A 52 1.35 -18.52 3.74
N PHE A 53 0.45 -18.67 2.78
CA PHE A 53 0.38 -17.85 1.58
C PHE A 53 -0.03 -16.39 1.90
N GLY A 54 0.14 -15.49 0.95
CA GLY A 54 -0.31 -14.11 1.04
C GLY A 54 0.79 -13.06 0.84
N GLY A 55 2.08 -13.44 0.81
CA GLY A 55 3.18 -12.49 0.64
C GLY A 55 3.15 -11.40 1.71
N GLU A 56 3.28 -10.15 1.32
CA GLU A 56 3.21 -8.99 2.24
C GLU A 56 1.80 -8.72 2.79
N ALA A 57 0.76 -9.33 2.21
CA ALA A 57 -0.61 -9.18 2.68
C ALA A 57 -1.02 -10.19 3.76
N LYS A 58 -0.07 -10.95 4.32
CA LYS A 58 -0.35 -11.83 5.45
C LYS A 58 -0.93 -11.04 6.63
N GLN A 59 -1.80 -11.68 7.38
CA GLN A 59 -2.31 -11.14 8.63
C GLN A 59 -1.58 -11.72 9.82
N ASN A 60 -1.48 -10.93 10.88
CA ASN A 60 -1.11 -11.39 12.20
C ASN A 60 -2.36 -11.76 12.97
N GLU A 61 -2.33 -12.89 13.65
CA GLU A 61 -3.41 -13.34 14.50
C GLU A 61 -2.95 -13.31 15.96
N PHE A 62 -3.80 -12.78 16.81
CA PHE A 62 -3.58 -12.68 18.25
C PHE A 62 -4.77 -13.26 18.99
N GLU A 63 -4.54 -13.86 20.13
CA GLU A 63 -5.60 -14.27 21.04
C GLU A 63 -5.38 -13.60 22.40
N VAL A 64 -6.37 -12.81 22.84
CA VAL A 64 -6.34 -12.09 24.10
C VAL A 64 -7.68 -12.32 24.80
N ASP A 65 -7.65 -12.88 25.99
CA ASP A 65 -8.83 -13.17 26.82
C ASP A 65 -9.92 -13.97 26.07
N GLY A 66 -9.51 -14.89 25.19
CA GLY A 66 -10.40 -15.72 24.36
C GLY A 66 -10.95 -15.02 23.11
N TYR A 67 -10.57 -13.78 22.87
CA TYR A 67 -10.89 -13.05 21.63
C TYR A 67 -9.78 -13.19 20.61
N LYS A 68 -10.15 -13.57 19.39
CA LYS A 68 -9.25 -13.53 18.24
C LYS A 68 -9.22 -12.14 17.64
N LEU A 69 -8.02 -11.60 17.54
CA LEU A 69 -7.76 -10.29 16.93
C LEU A 69 -6.90 -10.50 15.68
N TYR A 70 -7.17 -9.73 14.66
CA TYR A 70 -6.47 -9.80 13.40
C TYR A 70 -5.90 -8.42 13.07
N GLY A 71 -4.69 -8.38 12.53
CA GLY A 71 -4.06 -7.16 12.06
C GLY A 71 -3.25 -7.40 10.80
N PRO A 72 -3.15 -6.44 9.90
CA PRO A 72 -2.31 -6.56 8.72
C PRO A 72 -0.84 -6.67 9.14
N GLN A 73 -0.06 -7.42 8.36
CA GLN A 73 1.38 -7.49 8.55
C GLN A 73 2.08 -6.36 7.79
N GLY A 74 1.84 -6.22 6.49
CA GLY A 74 2.45 -5.21 5.64
C GLY A 74 1.40 -4.45 4.83
N SER A 75 0.61 -5.16 4.04
CA SER A 75 -0.39 -4.55 3.16
C SER A 75 -1.70 -4.26 3.91
N ASN A 76 -2.06 -2.99 4.01
CA ASN A 76 -3.26 -2.56 4.71
C ASN A 76 -4.28 -1.87 3.80
N ASP A 77 -3.84 -1.03 2.89
CA ASP A 77 -4.74 -0.25 2.07
C ASP A 77 -5.49 -1.13 1.06
N PHE A 78 -6.77 -0.85 0.92
CA PHE A 78 -7.67 -1.64 0.12
C PHE A 78 -8.66 -0.76 -0.63
N GLY A 79 -8.84 -1.05 -1.93
CA GLY A 79 -9.87 -0.43 -2.76
C GLY A 79 -10.52 -1.50 -3.63
N PRO A 80 -11.82 -1.77 -3.49
CA PRO A 80 -12.52 -2.69 -4.37
C PRO A 80 -12.55 -2.13 -5.80
N PRO A 81 -12.45 -2.98 -6.84
CA PRO A 81 -12.64 -2.54 -8.20
C PRO A 81 -14.08 -2.07 -8.43
N LYS A 82 -14.31 -1.25 -9.45
CA LYS A 82 -15.68 -0.89 -9.84
C LYS A 82 -16.43 -2.14 -10.35
N LYS A 83 -17.73 -2.18 -10.07
CA LYS A 83 -18.56 -3.36 -10.38
C LYS A 83 -18.66 -3.65 -11.88
N ASP A 84 -18.58 -2.63 -12.70
CA ASP A 84 -18.61 -2.68 -14.17
C ASP A 84 -17.21 -2.80 -14.80
N ASP A 85 -16.15 -2.80 -14.01
CA ASP A 85 -14.79 -3.01 -14.48
C ASP A 85 -14.64 -4.40 -15.11
N LYS A 86 -13.96 -4.45 -16.25
CA LYS A 86 -13.68 -5.67 -17.02
C LYS A 86 -12.26 -6.22 -16.80
N GLY A 87 -11.47 -5.54 -15.97
CA GLY A 87 -10.12 -5.95 -15.63
C GLY A 87 -10.05 -7.25 -14.84
N LEU A 88 -8.86 -7.80 -14.75
CA LEU A 88 -8.58 -9.07 -14.06
C LEU A 88 -9.01 -9.05 -12.60
N ILE A 89 -8.79 -7.95 -11.88
CA ILE A 89 -9.15 -7.84 -10.47
C ILE A 89 -10.66 -7.97 -10.27
N ALA A 90 -11.44 -7.25 -11.06
CA ALA A 90 -12.90 -7.33 -11.01
C ALA A 90 -13.42 -8.73 -11.44
N GLU A 91 -12.73 -9.39 -12.36
CA GLU A 91 -13.03 -10.77 -12.71
C GLU A 91 -12.80 -11.71 -11.52
N ILE A 92 -11.66 -11.59 -10.84
CA ILE A 92 -11.35 -12.38 -9.64
C ILE A 92 -12.44 -12.17 -8.59
N TYR A 93 -12.86 -10.93 -8.35
CA TYR A 93 -13.95 -10.64 -7.42
C TYR A 93 -15.23 -11.38 -7.76
N ARG A 94 -15.63 -11.36 -9.05
CA ARG A 94 -16.84 -12.05 -9.51
C ARG A 94 -16.78 -13.57 -9.34
N VAL A 95 -15.66 -14.19 -9.66
CA VAL A 95 -15.55 -15.65 -9.64
C VAL A 95 -15.28 -16.20 -8.24
N THR A 96 -14.64 -15.44 -7.37
CA THR A 96 -14.32 -15.86 -6.00
C THR A 96 -15.38 -15.45 -4.98
N GLY A 97 -16.38 -14.68 -5.39
CA GLY A 97 -17.44 -14.18 -4.50
C GLY A 97 -17.00 -13.05 -3.57
N LEU A 98 -15.90 -12.36 -3.88
CA LEU A 98 -15.53 -11.14 -3.18
C LEU A 98 -16.59 -10.04 -3.43
N PRO A 99 -17.06 -9.35 -2.38
CA PRO A 99 -18.02 -8.27 -2.56
C PRO A 99 -17.38 -7.04 -3.22
N PHE A 100 -18.14 -6.35 -4.05
CA PHE A 100 -17.74 -5.07 -4.63
C PHE A 100 -18.10 -3.89 -3.73
N ASP A 101 -19.09 -4.08 -2.88
CA ASP A 101 -19.60 -3.04 -1.99
C ASP A 101 -19.27 -3.42 -0.55
N TYR A 102 -18.57 -2.54 0.16
CA TYR A 102 -18.23 -2.70 1.56
C TYR A 102 -18.84 -1.56 2.37
N LYS A 103 -19.35 -1.89 3.55
CA LYS A 103 -19.68 -0.89 4.56
C LYS A 103 -18.46 -0.65 5.42
N PHE A 104 -17.80 0.47 5.19
CA PHE A 104 -16.68 0.88 6.02
C PHE A 104 -17.21 1.58 7.28
N VAL A 105 -16.67 1.20 8.42
CA VAL A 105 -16.94 1.90 9.68
C VAL A 105 -15.92 3.01 9.80
N LYS A 106 -16.38 4.25 9.85
CA LYS A 106 -15.50 5.38 10.16
C LYS A 106 -14.90 5.17 11.55
N GLN A 107 -13.61 5.39 11.66
CA GLN A 107 -12.99 5.48 12.97
C GLN A 107 -13.61 6.65 13.74
N ASP A 108 -14.06 6.37 14.94
CA ASP A 108 -14.52 7.41 15.86
C ASP A 108 -13.27 8.09 16.48
N PRO A 109 -12.98 9.34 16.13
CA PRO A 109 -11.76 10.02 16.62
C PRO A 109 -11.68 10.05 18.14
N GLU A 110 -12.83 10.10 18.83
CA GLU A 110 -12.86 10.11 20.28
C GLU A 110 -12.51 8.75 20.90
N LYS A 111 -12.84 7.65 20.22
CA LYS A 111 -12.49 6.29 20.67
C LYS A 111 -11.06 5.89 20.30
N THR A 112 -10.53 6.49 19.25
CA THR A 112 -9.17 6.21 18.78
C THR A 112 -8.13 7.16 19.35
N LYS A 113 -8.53 8.16 20.15
CA LYS A 113 -7.59 9.00 20.90
C LYS A 113 -6.83 8.13 21.92
N VAL A 114 -5.66 7.72 21.55
CA VAL A 114 -4.71 7.16 22.51
C VAL A 114 -4.12 8.34 23.27
N LYS A 115 -4.43 8.45 24.56
CA LYS A 115 -3.76 9.38 25.46
C LYS A 115 -2.35 8.85 25.69
N ALA A 116 -1.40 9.26 24.89
CA ALA A 116 -0.01 9.00 25.18
C ALA A 116 0.47 9.95 26.29
N PRO A 117 1.42 9.51 27.13
CA PRO A 117 2.03 10.36 28.14
C PRO A 117 2.86 11.53 27.55
N ILE A 118 2.99 11.61 26.24
CA ILE A 118 3.62 12.68 25.50
C ILE A 118 2.51 13.46 24.78
N GLU A 119 1.75 14.21 25.51
CA GLU A 119 0.77 15.21 25.06
C GLU A 119 0.47 15.20 23.55
N ASN A 120 -0.22 14.16 23.04
CA ASN A 120 -0.82 14.10 21.70
C ASN A 120 0.12 14.04 20.48
N TYR A 121 1.39 13.65 20.63
CA TYR A 121 2.31 13.64 19.49
C TYR A 121 2.54 12.24 18.95
N TYR A 122 1.76 11.88 17.97
CA TYR A 122 2.09 10.80 17.05
C TYR A 122 2.74 11.41 15.83
N GLY A 123 3.90 10.93 15.45
CA GLY A 123 4.58 11.34 14.23
C GLY A 123 3.87 10.89 12.95
N VAL A 124 2.65 10.41 13.05
CA VAL A 124 1.83 10.03 11.91
C VAL A 124 0.60 10.89 11.90
N TYR A 125 0.46 11.62 10.84
CA TYR A 125 -0.55 12.59 10.62
C TYR A 125 -1.46 12.20 9.46
N TRP A 126 -2.74 12.43 9.63
CA TRP A 126 -3.76 12.20 8.60
C TRP A 126 -4.65 13.41 8.35
N ASP A 127 -4.65 14.38 9.28
CA ASP A 127 -5.60 15.47 9.27
C ASP A 127 -5.11 16.58 10.23
N GLU A 128 -4.64 17.70 9.68
CA GLU A 128 -4.10 18.83 10.46
C GLU A 128 -5.14 19.47 11.39
N GLU A 129 -6.42 19.25 11.14
CA GLU A 129 -7.48 19.76 12.02
C GLU A 129 -7.66 18.91 13.28
N ARG A 130 -7.34 17.62 13.20
CA ARG A 130 -7.53 16.65 14.29
C ARG A 130 -6.27 16.23 15.00
N PHE A 131 -5.15 16.26 14.30
CA PHE A 131 -3.87 15.79 14.83
C PHE A 131 -2.78 16.83 14.58
N ASP A 132 -2.01 17.13 15.62
CA ASP A 132 -0.83 17.96 15.45
C ASP A 132 0.27 17.20 14.71
N THR A 133 0.84 17.80 13.69
CA THR A 133 2.06 17.29 13.05
C THR A 133 3.29 17.90 13.67
N GLY A 134 4.37 17.15 13.76
CA GLY A 134 5.62 17.59 14.31
C GLY A 134 6.80 17.34 13.40
N TYR A 135 7.72 18.28 13.33
CA TYR A 135 9.02 18.10 12.72
C TYR A 135 10.08 17.89 13.79
N PHE A 136 10.80 16.77 13.70
CA PHE A 136 11.83 16.40 14.67
C PHE A 136 13.18 16.97 14.26
N LEU A 137 13.74 17.82 15.09
CA LEU A 137 15.01 18.51 14.88
C LEU A 137 16.25 17.73 15.31
N GLY A 138 16.07 16.52 15.86
CA GLY A 138 17.14 15.72 16.42
C GLY A 138 17.20 15.81 17.95
N LYS A 139 17.76 14.77 18.56
CA LYS A 139 17.86 14.62 20.04
C LYS A 139 18.68 15.71 20.71
N GLU A 140 19.63 16.29 19.98
CA GLU A 140 20.56 17.31 20.48
C GLU A 140 19.93 18.72 20.51
N ALA A 141 18.77 18.89 19.87
CA ALA A 141 18.09 20.18 19.85
C ALA A 141 17.47 20.48 21.22
N LYS A 142 17.64 21.71 21.73
CA LYS A 142 17.06 22.15 23.01
C LYS A 142 15.54 22.00 23.06
N LYS A 143 14.87 22.16 21.92
CA LYS A 143 13.46 21.85 21.70
C LYS A 143 13.39 20.92 20.47
N PRO A 144 13.34 19.62 20.64
CA PRO A 144 13.51 18.67 19.53
C PRO A 144 12.33 18.62 18.57
N TRP A 145 11.17 19.16 18.96
CA TRP A 145 9.96 19.15 18.14
C TRP A 145 9.47 20.57 17.82
N VAL A 146 9.12 20.80 16.57
CA VAL A 146 8.36 21.95 16.10
C VAL A 146 7.00 21.45 15.66
N ILE A 147 5.97 21.73 16.43
CA ILE A 147 4.60 21.29 16.17
C ILE A 147 3.95 22.23 15.14
N ASN A 148 3.19 21.64 14.19
CA ASN A 148 2.51 22.36 13.12
C ASN A 148 3.40 23.41 12.44
N PRO A 149 4.56 23.01 11.89
CA PRO A 149 5.53 23.97 11.34
C PRO A 149 4.97 24.77 10.16
N ARG A 150 3.95 24.27 9.46
CA ARG A 150 3.31 24.95 8.33
C ARG A 150 2.33 26.04 8.76
N ALA A 151 1.77 25.96 9.97
CA ALA A 151 0.79 26.94 10.47
C ALA A 151 1.33 28.37 10.51
N ASP A 152 2.64 28.56 10.64
CA ASP A 152 3.32 29.86 10.65
C ASP A 152 4.35 30.01 9.53
N LYS A 153 4.11 29.35 8.40
CA LYS A 153 4.98 29.37 7.22
C LYS A 153 6.43 28.98 7.53
N LEU A 154 6.59 27.97 8.38
CA LEU A 154 7.88 27.39 8.76
C LEU A 154 8.80 28.34 9.55
N SER A 155 8.28 29.44 10.08
CA SER A 155 9.09 30.48 10.75
C SER A 155 9.88 29.95 11.94
N ARG A 156 9.34 28.95 12.65
CA ARG A 156 9.96 28.32 13.84
C ARG A 156 11.02 27.27 13.51
N LEU A 157 11.15 26.87 12.25
CA LEU A 157 12.21 25.95 11.86
C LEU A 157 13.55 26.69 11.78
N PRO A 158 14.65 26.08 12.26
CA PRO A 158 15.98 26.69 12.24
C PRO A 158 16.67 26.55 10.88
N TRP A 159 15.91 26.73 9.81
CA TRP A 159 16.40 26.64 8.44
C TRP A 159 16.67 28.04 7.86
N PRO A 160 17.55 28.14 6.86
CA PRO A 160 17.77 29.39 6.11
C PRO A 160 16.44 29.92 5.53
N ASP A 161 16.31 31.24 5.47
CA ASP A 161 15.07 31.89 5.04
C ASP A 161 14.73 31.61 3.57
N ASP A 162 15.74 31.49 2.71
CA ASP A 162 15.59 31.12 1.31
C ASP A 162 15.00 29.69 1.16
N ILE A 163 15.46 28.73 1.98
CA ILE A 163 14.90 27.37 2.00
C ILE A 163 13.44 27.37 2.47
N LYS A 164 13.14 28.14 3.54
CA LYS A 164 11.75 28.29 4.01
C LYS A 164 10.86 28.94 2.96
N ALA A 165 11.37 29.94 2.25
CA ALA A 165 10.65 30.60 1.18
C ALA A 165 10.33 29.64 0.02
N ASP A 166 11.32 28.88 -0.46
CA ASP A 166 11.13 27.90 -1.53
C ASP A 166 10.14 26.81 -1.13
N LEU A 167 10.24 26.29 0.09
CA LEU A 167 9.34 25.25 0.57
C LEU A 167 7.89 25.76 0.71
N ASN A 168 7.71 26.99 1.21
CA ASN A 168 6.39 27.60 1.26
C ASN A 168 5.81 27.80 -0.16
N ARG A 169 6.63 28.26 -1.13
CA ARG A 169 6.19 28.37 -2.54
C ARG A 169 5.78 27.02 -3.11
N ALA A 170 6.54 25.97 -2.82
CA ALA A 170 6.20 24.61 -3.26
C ALA A 170 4.86 24.15 -2.66
N PHE A 171 4.63 24.35 -1.36
CA PHE A 171 3.37 23.99 -0.70
C PHE A 171 2.18 24.83 -1.13
N GLU A 172 2.37 26.10 -1.39
CA GLU A 172 1.32 26.99 -1.89
C GLU A 172 0.93 26.60 -3.32
N ASP A 173 1.86 25.99 -4.08
CA ASP A 173 1.68 25.44 -5.44
C ASP A 173 0.93 26.41 -6.37
N LEU A 174 1.29 27.70 -6.30
CA LEU A 174 0.62 28.77 -7.03
C LEU A 174 1.16 28.97 -8.44
N GLU A 175 2.37 28.45 -8.72
CA GLU A 175 3.03 28.58 -10.01
C GLU A 175 2.74 27.39 -10.89
N ASP A 176 2.30 27.65 -12.11
CA ASP A 176 2.13 26.64 -13.12
C ASP A 176 3.17 26.82 -14.24
N LYS A 177 4.11 25.90 -14.33
CA LYS A 177 5.18 25.92 -15.33
C LYS A 177 4.84 25.16 -16.61
N TYR A 178 3.75 24.39 -16.62
CA TYR A 178 3.36 23.62 -17.77
C TYR A 178 2.58 24.45 -18.81
N GLN A 179 2.96 24.34 -20.09
CA GLN A 179 2.36 25.07 -21.20
C GLN A 179 2.06 24.15 -22.41
N GLY A 180 1.73 22.90 -22.18
CA GLY A 180 1.46 21.92 -23.23
C GLY A 180 0.04 21.36 -23.17
N ASP A 181 -0.24 20.39 -24.05
CA ASP A 181 -1.55 19.72 -24.14
C ASP A 181 -1.60 18.35 -23.46
N ASP A 182 -0.44 17.78 -23.07
CA ASP A 182 -0.32 16.46 -22.44
C ASP A 182 0.58 16.56 -21.21
N ILE A 183 -0.04 16.91 -20.07
CA ILE A 183 0.66 17.08 -18.82
C ILE A 183 1.21 15.76 -18.27
N ASP A 184 0.54 14.65 -18.52
CA ASP A 184 0.95 13.34 -18.00
C ASP A 184 2.27 12.92 -18.63
N ARG A 185 2.36 13.05 -19.95
CA ARG A 185 3.59 12.77 -20.68
C ARG A 185 4.72 13.72 -20.31
N TRP A 186 4.41 14.99 -20.07
CA TRP A 186 5.41 15.97 -19.66
C TRP A 186 5.96 15.63 -18.26
N LEU A 187 5.12 15.35 -17.29
CA LEU A 187 5.54 14.95 -15.94
C LEU A 187 6.31 13.62 -15.95
N ASP A 188 5.91 12.67 -16.81
CA ASP A 188 6.60 11.38 -16.90
C ASP A 188 7.95 11.45 -17.63
N SER A 189 8.23 12.55 -18.32
CA SER A 189 9.51 12.76 -19.01
C SER A 189 10.67 13.15 -18.11
N MET A 190 10.43 13.40 -16.82
CA MET A 190 11.44 13.87 -15.89
C MET A 190 11.24 13.30 -14.49
N SER A 191 12.32 13.26 -13.69
CA SER A 191 12.21 12.93 -12.26
C SER A 191 11.52 14.06 -11.49
N TYR A 192 10.93 13.72 -10.34
CA TYR A 192 10.37 14.75 -9.46
C TYR A 192 11.43 15.74 -8.97
N LYS A 193 12.65 15.27 -8.74
CA LYS A 193 13.81 16.13 -8.47
C LYS A 193 14.03 17.14 -9.59
N ASP A 194 14.05 16.69 -10.85
CA ASP A 194 14.27 17.58 -12.00
C ASP A 194 13.15 18.61 -12.15
N LEU A 195 11.92 18.21 -11.87
CA LEU A 195 10.81 19.14 -11.82
C LEU A 195 11.07 20.25 -10.78
N LEU A 196 11.41 19.91 -9.55
CA LEU A 196 11.65 20.88 -8.49
C LEU A 196 12.88 21.76 -8.74
N GLU A 197 14.01 21.16 -9.10
CA GLU A 197 15.29 21.87 -9.18
C GLU A 197 15.49 22.57 -10.55
N LYS A 198 15.13 21.92 -11.68
CA LYS A 198 15.39 22.46 -13.01
C LYS A 198 14.23 23.28 -13.57
N VAL A 199 12.98 22.87 -13.29
CA VAL A 199 11.81 23.57 -13.85
C VAL A 199 11.36 24.69 -12.90
N TYR A 200 11.22 24.41 -11.62
CA TYR A 200 10.81 25.42 -10.63
C TYR A 200 11.98 26.22 -10.06
N GLY A 201 13.21 25.76 -10.20
CA GLY A 201 14.41 26.45 -9.74
C GLY A 201 14.57 26.46 -8.23
N TYR A 202 14.00 25.49 -7.53
CA TYR A 202 14.12 25.40 -6.08
C TYR A 202 15.48 24.83 -5.66
N SER A 203 15.88 25.18 -4.45
CA SER A 203 17.07 24.64 -3.82
C SER A 203 17.02 23.10 -3.72
N PRO A 204 18.15 22.38 -3.88
CA PRO A 204 18.24 20.93 -3.61
C PRO A 204 17.82 20.53 -2.18
N ALA A 205 17.76 21.48 -1.24
CA ALA A 205 17.22 21.22 0.08
C ALA A 205 15.72 20.87 0.06
N ILE A 206 14.98 21.34 -0.93
CA ILE A 206 13.55 21.04 -1.11
C ILE A 206 13.38 19.60 -1.55
N THR A 207 14.21 19.13 -2.48
CA THR A 207 14.27 17.70 -2.86
C THR A 207 14.54 16.82 -1.64
N LYS A 208 15.55 17.16 -0.83
CA LYS A 208 15.88 16.41 0.40
C LYS A 208 14.74 16.41 1.43
N TYR A 209 13.92 17.45 1.46
CA TYR A 209 12.75 17.48 2.32
C TYR A 209 11.69 16.47 1.87
N PHE A 210 11.45 16.36 0.55
CA PHE A 210 10.45 15.47 0.00
C PHE A 210 10.93 14.02 -0.17
N ASP A 211 12.24 13.76 -0.23
CA ASP A 211 12.80 12.41 -0.38
C ASP A 211 12.23 11.38 0.60
N PRO A 212 12.16 11.62 1.93
CA PRO A 212 11.60 10.66 2.86
C PRO A 212 10.10 10.38 2.61
N ILE A 213 9.35 11.39 2.17
CA ILE A 213 7.91 11.26 1.88
C ILE A 213 7.71 10.36 0.68
N ILE A 214 8.45 10.60 -0.40
CA ILE A 214 8.45 9.75 -1.60
C ILE A 214 8.90 8.34 -1.25
N ALA A 215 10.00 8.19 -0.52
CA ALA A 215 10.58 6.89 -0.20
C ALA A 215 9.63 6.01 0.64
N ILE A 216 8.95 6.58 1.63
CA ILE A 216 7.96 5.85 2.45
C ILE A 216 6.80 5.36 1.59
N SER A 217 6.32 6.19 0.67
CA SER A 217 5.14 5.89 -0.13
C SER A 217 5.42 4.98 -1.33
N MET A 218 6.67 4.97 -1.82
CA MET A 218 7.04 4.40 -3.11
C MET A 218 8.22 3.41 -3.06
N GLY A 219 8.31 2.64 -2.01
CA GLY A 219 9.22 1.50 -1.97
C GLY A 219 10.71 1.84 -1.77
N GLY A 220 11.01 2.95 -1.12
CA GLY A 220 12.36 3.26 -0.62
C GLY A 220 13.27 3.99 -1.60
N VAL A 221 12.74 4.49 -2.73
CA VAL A 221 13.51 5.31 -3.70
C VAL A 221 13.10 6.78 -3.61
N GLY A 222 14.03 7.68 -3.89
CA GLY A 222 13.84 9.13 -3.72
C GLY A 222 13.33 9.85 -4.96
N CYS A 223 13.25 11.17 -4.84
CA CYS A 223 12.78 12.08 -5.88
C CYS A 223 13.60 12.02 -7.19
N ASP A 224 14.82 11.53 -7.13
CA ASP A 224 15.71 11.40 -8.29
C ASP A 224 15.39 10.20 -9.19
N VAL A 225 14.70 9.21 -8.65
CA VAL A 225 14.29 7.99 -9.36
C VAL A 225 12.84 8.06 -9.82
N TYR A 226 11.94 8.60 -9.01
CA TYR A 226 10.53 8.69 -9.35
C TYR A 226 10.24 9.79 -10.38
N SER A 227 9.42 9.47 -11.38
CA SER A 227 8.92 10.49 -12.30
C SER A 227 8.01 11.49 -11.58
N ALA A 228 7.97 12.72 -12.09
CA ALA A 228 7.05 13.71 -11.56
C ALA A 228 5.58 13.30 -11.75
N TYR A 229 5.28 12.44 -12.73
CA TYR A 229 3.96 11.83 -12.90
C TYR A 229 3.61 10.90 -11.72
N SER A 230 4.55 10.08 -11.27
CA SER A 230 4.34 9.24 -10.09
C SER A 230 4.18 10.06 -8.81
N ALA A 231 4.95 11.15 -8.68
CA ALA A 231 4.81 12.10 -7.57
C ALA A 231 3.43 12.79 -7.56
N ARG A 232 2.82 13.02 -8.73
CA ARG A 232 1.46 13.54 -8.86
C ARG A 232 0.42 12.61 -8.23
N ASN A 233 0.59 11.30 -8.38
CA ASN A 233 -0.30 10.32 -7.78
C ASN A 233 -0.20 10.27 -6.23
N LEU A 234 0.85 10.86 -5.68
CA LEU A 234 1.03 11.09 -4.24
C LEU A 234 0.64 12.51 -3.81
N GLU A 235 -0.04 13.25 -4.67
CA GLU A 235 -0.46 14.63 -4.41
C GLU A 235 0.70 15.58 -4.06
N MET A 236 1.89 15.28 -4.58
CA MET A 236 3.07 16.10 -4.30
C MET A 236 2.99 17.47 -4.95
N PRO A 237 3.52 18.52 -4.30
CA PRO A 237 3.53 19.89 -4.83
C PRO A 237 4.13 20.00 -6.26
N CYS A 238 3.74 21.04 -6.97
CA CYS A 238 4.23 21.39 -8.31
C CYS A 238 3.84 20.40 -9.44
N THR A 239 2.97 19.44 -9.14
CA THR A 239 2.55 18.42 -10.12
C THR A 239 1.13 18.63 -10.66
N ARG A 240 0.45 19.70 -10.29
CA ARG A 240 -1.00 19.92 -10.53
C ARG A 240 -1.91 18.87 -9.90
N ALA A 241 -1.47 18.16 -8.90
CA ALA A 241 -2.27 17.10 -8.28
C ALA A 241 -3.62 17.63 -7.79
N ARG A 242 -3.65 18.78 -7.12
CA ARG A 242 -4.89 19.39 -6.61
C ARG A 242 -5.94 19.70 -7.68
N TYR A 243 -5.53 19.92 -8.94
CA TYR A 243 -6.48 20.18 -10.03
C TYR A 243 -7.18 18.93 -10.56
N ILE A 244 -6.65 17.74 -10.24
CA ILE A 244 -7.28 16.47 -10.61
C ILE A 244 -8.41 16.17 -9.62
N TYR A 245 -8.19 16.46 -8.35
CA TYR A 245 -9.10 16.11 -7.28
C TYR A 245 -10.26 17.10 -7.15
N ASP A 246 -10.06 18.39 -7.43
CA ASP A 246 -11.13 19.38 -7.42
C ASP A 246 -12.21 19.16 -8.47
N SER A 247 -11.94 18.40 -9.52
CA SER A 247 -12.86 18.24 -10.64
C SER A 247 -13.76 17.00 -10.60
N ASN A 248 -13.47 15.98 -9.77
CA ASN A 248 -14.11 14.69 -9.87
C ASN A 248 -14.44 13.96 -8.56
N ILE A 249 -14.18 14.54 -7.42
CA ILE A 249 -14.50 13.87 -6.16
C ILE A 249 -15.71 14.52 -5.51
N ASN A 250 -16.88 13.94 -5.75
CA ASN A 250 -17.90 13.88 -4.71
C ASN A 250 -17.18 13.31 -3.47
N GLU A 251 -17.21 14.04 -2.39
CA GLU A 251 -16.68 13.76 -1.05
C GLU A 251 -16.70 12.27 -0.64
N VAL A 252 -15.98 11.44 -1.35
CA VAL A 252 -15.56 10.18 -0.77
C VAL A 252 -14.39 10.57 0.11
N GLU A 253 -14.67 10.78 1.39
CA GLU A 253 -13.67 10.90 2.40
C GLU A 253 -12.62 9.82 2.13
N MET A 254 -11.45 10.24 1.66
CA MET A 254 -10.31 9.36 1.43
C MET A 254 -9.74 8.95 2.79
N GLY A 255 -10.47 8.07 3.46
CA GLY A 255 -9.89 7.28 4.53
C GLY A 255 -9.14 6.11 3.91
N ALA A 256 -7.99 5.75 4.44
CA ALA A 256 -7.38 4.47 4.11
C ALA A 256 -8.36 3.36 4.46
N LEU A 257 -8.85 2.64 3.45
CA LEU A 257 -9.78 1.54 3.64
C LEU A 257 -8.97 0.27 3.86
N SER A 258 -9.33 -0.51 4.86
CA SER A 258 -8.70 -1.80 5.12
C SER A 258 -9.69 -2.93 4.87
N PHE A 259 -9.22 -3.99 4.23
CA PHE A 259 -10.01 -5.22 4.12
C PHE A 259 -10.21 -5.82 5.52
N PRO A 260 -11.39 -6.36 5.84
CA PRO A 260 -11.62 -6.99 7.13
C PRO A 260 -10.54 -8.06 7.46
N GLY A 261 -9.83 -7.88 8.57
CA GLY A 261 -8.69 -8.73 8.94
C GLY A 261 -7.40 -8.48 8.15
N GLY A 262 -7.35 -7.45 7.28
CA GLY A 262 -6.24 -7.17 6.38
C GLY A 262 -6.39 -7.83 5.01
N ASN A 263 -5.55 -7.46 4.06
CA ASN A 263 -5.68 -7.86 2.65
C ASN A 263 -5.53 -9.37 2.39
N THR A 264 -5.10 -10.15 3.37
CA THR A 264 -5.09 -11.62 3.32
C THR A 264 -6.46 -12.21 2.93
N GLY A 265 -7.54 -11.54 3.30
CA GLY A 265 -8.88 -11.99 2.96
C GLY A 265 -9.10 -12.21 1.47
N SER A 266 -8.59 -11.31 0.62
CA SER A 266 -8.66 -11.46 -0.83
C SER A 266 -7.90 -12.69 -1.32
N PHE A 267 -6.73 -12.98 -0.75
CA PHE A 267 -5.93 -14.16 -1.08
C PHE A 267 -6.63 -15.45 -0.67
N ARG A 268 -7.26 -15.45 0.49
CA ARG A 268 -8.04 -16.61 0.98
C ARG A 268 -9.16 -16.96 0.01
N HIS A 269 -9.83 -15.96 -0.56
CA HIS A 269 -10.85 -16.19 -1.60
C HIS A 269 -10.28 -16.81 -2.86
N ILE A 270 -9.11 -16.37 -3.33
CA ILE A 270 -8.45 -16.96 -4.51
C ILE A 270 -8.05 -18.40 -4.21
N VAL A 271 -7.39 -18.66 -3.07
CA VAL A 271 -6.95 -19.99 -2.69
C VAL A 271 -8.14 -20.94 -2.49
N LYS A 272 -9.22 -20.50 -1.86
CA LYS A 272 -10.46 -21.27 -1.72
C LYS A 272 -11.11 -21.61 -3.06
N HIS A 273 -11.01 -20.70 -4.03
CA HIS A 273 -11.50 -20.93 -5.39
C HIS A 273 -10.68 -21.99 -6.12
N LEU A 274 -9.35 -21.91 -6.02
CA LEU A 274 -8.43 -22.84 -6.67
C LEU A 274 -8.42 -24.23 -6.00
N ILE A 275 -8.45 -24.25 -4.67
CA ILE A 275 -8.40 -25.46 -3.84
C ILE A 275 -9.56 -25.41 -2.83
N PRO A 276 -10.73 -25.94 -3.16
CA PRO A 276 -11.93 -25.82 -2.34
C PRO A 276 -11.81 -26.31 -0.90
N GLU A 277 -10.95 -27.29 -0.64
CA GLU A 277 -10.72 -27.82 0.70
C GLU A 277 -9.69 -27.02 1.53
N SER A 278 -9.05 -26.00 0.93
CA SER A 278 -7.97 -25.22 1.57
C SER A 278 -8.40 -24.45 2.81
N ILE A 279 -9.68 -24.09 2.89
CA ILE A 279 -10.25 -23.37 4.04
C ILE A 279 -11.51 -24.12 4.46
N THR A 280 -11.68 -24.38 5.76
CA THR A 280 -12.84 -25.10 6.30
C THR A 280 -14.12 -24.26 6.16
N GLY A 281 -15.27 -24.91 6.22
CA GLY A 281 -16.58 -24.25 6.11
C GLY A 281 -17.05 -24.00 4.68
N GLY A 282 -18.03 -23.13 4.54
CA GLY A 282 -18.72 -22.83 3.28
C GLY A 282 -17.94 -21.93 2.34
N LYS A 283 -18.69 -21.37 1.38
CA LYS A 283 -18.15 -20.40 0.38
C LYS A 283 -18.61 -18.97 0.66
N ASN A 284 -19.27 -18.71 1.80
CA ASN A 284 -19.66 -17.37 2.15
C ASN A 284 -18.44 -16.56 2.59
N PHE A 285 -18.59 -15.25 2.58
CA PHE A 285 -17.53 -14.31 2.84
C PHE A 285 -16.87 -14.51 4.22
N GLU A 286 -17.69 -14.66 5.26
CA GLU A 286 -17.22 -14.80 6.65
C GLU A 286 -16.46 -16.12 6.87
N ASP A 287 -16.98 -17.23 6.33
CA ASP A 287 -16.31 -18.52 6.44
C ASP A 287 -14.92 -18.49 5.80
N ILE A 288 -14.80 -17.88 4.62
CA ILE A 288 -13.52 -17.79 3.93
C ILE A 288 -12.54 -16.90 4.70
N LEU A 289 -13.01 -15.82 5.32
CA LEU A 289 -12.14 -14.90 6.06
C LEU A 289 -11.65 -15.48 7.39
N PHE A 290 -12.51 -16.12 8.14
CA PHE A 290 -12.25 -16.40 9.56
C PHE A 290 -12.05 -17.86 9.90
N ASN A 291 -12.43 -18.80 9.02
CA ASN A 291 -12.24 -20.22 9.30
C ASN A 291 -10.79 -20.68 9.10
N SER A 292 -10.47 -21.81 9.69
CA SER A 292 -9.12 -22.35 9.69
C SER A 292 -8.66 -22.79 8.30
N ILE A 293 -7.39 -22.55 8.00
CA ILE A 293 -6.71 -23.07 6.82
C ILE A 293 -6.46 -24.56 7.01
N ASN A 294 -6.83 -25.35 6.01
CA ASN A 294 -6.54 -26.77 5.96
C ASN A 294 -5.21 -27.00 5.22
N PHE A 295 -4.11 -26.94 5.95
CA PHE A 295 -2.77 -27.13 5.40
C PHE A 295 -2.60 -28.49 4.70
N LYS A 296 -3.28 -29.53 5.19
CA LYS A 296 -3.23 -30.86 4.54
C LYS A 296 -3.77 -30.84 3.12
N ALA A 297 -4.69 -29.93 2.80
CA ALA A 297 -5.20 -29.80 1.43
C ALA A 297 -4.25 -28.95 0.55
N LEU A 298 -3.45 -28.09 1.17
CA LEU A 298 -2.44 -27.26 0.45
C LEU A 298 -1.16 -28.04 0.17
N ASP A 299 -0.73 -28.90 1.10
CA ASP A 299 0.51 -29.67 1.01
C ASP A 299 0.34 -31.02 0.28
N ARG A 300 -0.75 -31.20 -0.44
CA ARG A 300 -0.93 -32.40 -1.25
C ARG A 300 -0.07 -32.34 -2.51
N PRO A 301 0.70 -33.37 -2.80
CA PRO A 301 1.10 -33.64 -4.17
C PRO A 301 -0.16 -33.73 -5.03
N SER A 302 -0.21 -32.94 -6.07
CA SER A 302 -1.38 -32.89 -6.98
C SER A 302 -1.40 -34.11 -7.91
#